data_e464ad6ca27a5985acda2c148d374e2f
#
_entry.id   e464ad6ca27a5985acda2c148d374e2f
#
_cell.length_a   1.000
_cell.length_b   1.000
_cell.length_c   1.000
_cell.angle_alpha   90.00
_cell.angle_beta   90.00
_cell.angle_gamma   90.00
#
_symmetry.space_group_name_H-M   'P 1'
#
loop_
_entity.id
_entity.type
_entity.pdbx_description
1 polymer ?
#
loop_
_entity_poly.entity_id
_entity_poly.type
_entity_poly.pdbx_seq_one_letter_code
_entity_poly.pdbx_strand_id
1 'polypeptide(L)'
;GLVGSEMCIRDRLQRDKRKPLLNRAIMGAYPPGSTFKTAQALTFLQEGIIHEDYPTFPCAHGFNYGSLHVGCHGHGSPLPLVPAIATSCNSYFCWGLFRMFSDKKYGSPQNAITVWKDHMVSQGFGYRLGTDLPGEQRGLIPNAKFYDKAYRGSWNGLTVISIAIGQGEILATPLQIANLGATIANRGHFITPHVVK
;
A
#
# COMPACT_ATOMS: atom_id res chain seq x y z
N GLY A 1 -14.16 46.94 -8.59
CA GLY A 1 -13.24 46.11 -9.31
C GLY A 1 -13.42 44.60 -9.11
N LEU A 2 -13.04 43.85 -10.08
CA LEU A 2 -13.08 42.37 -10.14
C LEU A 2 -12.34 41.69 -8.97
N VAL A 3 -11.37 42.36 -8.37
CA VAL A 3 -10.54 41.83 -7.25
C VAL A 3 -11.37 41.47 -6.01
N GLY A 4 -12.41 42.20 -5.67
CA GLY A 4 -13.25 41.92 -4.52
C GLY A 4 -14.14 40.69 -4.70
N SER A 5 -14.63 40.42 -5.90
CA SER A 5 -15.47 39.27 -6.21
C SER A 5 -14.68 37.95 -6.22
N GLU A 6 -13.43 37.95 -6.72
CA GLU A 6 -12.55 36.79 -6.73
C GLU A 6 -12.14 36.41 -5.31
N MET A 7 -11.80 37.36 -4.45
CA MET A 7 -11.53 37.10 -3.02
C MET A 7 -12.76 36.48 -2.33
N CYS A 8 -13.95 36.98 -2.55
CA CYS A 8 -15.18 36.44 -1.97
C CYS A 8 -15.46 35.00 -2.44
N ILE A 9 -15.22 34.71 -3.72
CA ILE A 9 -15.38 33.36 -4.27
C ILE A 9 -14.36 32.41 -3.64
N ARG A 10 -13.09 32.79 -3.61
CA ARG A 10 -12.01 31.98 -2.99
C ARG A 10 -12.30 31.73 -1.52
N ASP A 11 -12.66 32.74 -0.74
CA ASP A 11 -13.00 32.62 0.68
C ASP A 11 -14.17 31.64 0.90
N ARG A 12 -15.20 31.73 0.06
CA ARG A 12 -16.33 30.81 0.10
C ARG A 12 -15.90 29.38 -0.18
N LEU A 13 -15.06 29.15 -1.20
CA LEU A 13 -14.53 27.84 -1.54
C LEU A 13 -13.60 27.27 -0.43
N GLN A 14 -12.80 28.13 0.20
CA GLN A 14 -11.94 27.73 1.32
C GLN A 14 -12.75 27.31 2.55
N ARG A 15 -13.88 27.97 2.83
CA ARG A 15 -14.77 27.68 3.95
C ARG A 15 -15.75 26.54 3.67
N ASP A 16 -15.88 26.11 2.43
CA ASP A 16 -16.78 25.01 2.05
C ASP A 16 -16.32 23.71 2.70
N LYS A 17 -17.21 23.07 3.48
CA LYS A 17 -16.93 21.80 4.18
C LYS A 17 -16.52 20.67 3.23
N ARG A 18 -16.94 20.73 1.96
CA ARG A 18 -16.57 19.76 0.91
C ARG A 18 -15.13 19.94 0.42
N LYS A 19 -14.45 21.03 0.82
CA LYS A 19 -13.05 21.35 0.47
C LYS A 19 -12.78 21.24 -1.05
N PRO A 20 -13.50 22.01 -1.90
CA PRO A 20 -13.39 21.88 -3.36
C PRO A 20 -12.00 22.30 -3.89
N LEU A 21 -11.24 23.11 -3.14
CA LEU A 21 -9.87 23.52 -3.50
C LEU A 21 -8.80 22.48 -3.13
N LEU A 22 -9.18 21.40 -2.42
CA LEU A 22 -8.23 20.33 -2.07
C LEU A 22 -8.00 19.42 -3.28
N ASN A 23 -6.79 19.43 -3.81
CA ASN A 23 -6.38 18.47 -4.83
C ASN A 23 -6.17 17.08 -4.19
N ARG A 24 -7.24 16.29 -4.16
CA ARG A 24 -7.23 14.96 -3.53
C ARG A 24 -6.28 13.98 -4.19
N ALA A 25 -5.93 14.19 -5.46
CA ALA A 25 -5.03 13.29 -6.17
C ALA A 25 -3.62 13.26 -5.56
N ILE A 26 -3.15 14.39 -5.03
CA ILE A 26 -1.79 14.55 -4.50
C ILE A 26 -1.76 14.93 -3.01
N MET A 27 -2.85 15.54 -2.50
CA MET A 27 -2.93 16.06 -1.12
C MET A 27 -3.71 15.12 -0.18
N GLY A 28 -4.52 14.21 -0.71
CA GLY A 28 -5.22 13.19 0.06
C GLY A 28 -4.35 11.95 0.23
N ALA A 29 -4.27 11.42 1.45
CA ALA A 29 -3.61 10.15 1.73
C ALA A 29 -4.63 9.19 2.35
N TYR A 30 -4.82 8.04 1.72
CA TYR A 30 -5.86 7.06 2.06
C TYR A 30 -5.27 5.66 2.16
N PRO A 31 -5.88 4.76 2.94
CA PRO A 31 -5.57 3.34 2.84
C PRO A 31 -5.80 2.85 1.40
N PRO A 32 -4.78 2.33 0.71
CA PRO A 32 -4.90 1.96 -0.70
C PRO A 32 -5.78 0.73 -0.94
N GLY A 33 -6.02 -0.08 0.09
CA GLY A 33 -6.79 -1.31 -0.03
C GLY A 33 -6.21 -2.28 -1.05
N SER A 34 -7.07 -3.01 -1.74
CA SER A 34 -6.67 -4.09 -2.66
C SER A 34 -5.84 -3.64 -3.86
N THR A 35 -5.80 -2.35 -4.20
CA THR A 35 -4.89 -1.85 -5.25
C THR A 35 -3.42 -2.01 -4.85
N PHE A 36 -3.13 -2.09 -3.55
CA PHE A 36 -1.80 -2.30 -3.01
C PHE A 36 -1.29 -3.74 -3.17
N LYS A 37 -2.16 -4.70 -3.46
CA LYS A 37 -1.77 -6.11 -3.61
C LYS A 37 -0.80 -6.36 -4.75
N THR A 38 -0.82 -5.54 -5.79
CA THR A 38 0.16 -5.63 -6.87
C THR A 38 1.56 -5.24 -6.40
N ALA A 39 1.69 -4.23 -5.53
CA ALA A 39 2.97 -3.88 -4.90
C ALA A 39 3.47 -5.01 -3.98
N GLN A 40 2.57 -5.64 -3.23
CA GLN A 40 2.89 -6.81 -2.42
C GLN A 40 3.36 -7.99 -3.26
N ALA A 41 2.66 -8.27 -4.37
CA ALA A 41 3.02 -9.35 -5.28
C ALA A 41 4.46 -9.18 -5.81
N LEU A 42 4.81 -7.98 -6.29
CA LEU A 42 6.15 -7.66 -6.76
C LEU A 42 7.21 -7.88 -5.66
N THR A 43 6.92 -7.41 -4.44
CA THR A 43 7.79 -7.59 -3.27
C THR A 43 8.00 -9.08 -2.95
N PHE A 44 6.92 -9.85 -2.88
CA PHE A 44 6.99 -11.27 -2.55
C PHE A 44 7.70 -12.10 -3.62
N LEU A 45 7.52 -11.76 -4.90
CA LEU A 45 8.24 -12.38 -6.01
C LEU A 45 9.75 -12.08 -5.93
N GLN A 46 10.10 -10.81 -5.72
CA GLN A 46 11.50 -10.38 -5.65
C GLN A 46 12.22 -10.97 -4.45
N GLU A 47 11.53 -11.15 -3.34
CA GLU A 47 12.07 -11.79 -2.14
C GLU A 47 12.03 -13.34 -2.20
N GLY A 48 11.52 -13.93 -3.26
CA GLY A 48 11.41 -15.39 -3.40
C GLY A 48 10.44 -16.04 -2.39
N ILE A 49 9.52 -15.24 -1.83
CA ILE A 49 8.49 -15.73 -0.90
C ILE A 49 7.42 -16.52 -1.67
N ILE A 50 7.13 -16.06 -2.90
CA ILE A 50 6.23 -16.69 -3.86
C ILE A 50 6.90 -16.74 -5.24
N HIS A 51 6.34 -17.58 -6.10
CA HIS A 51 6.59 -17.64 -7.54
C HIS A 51 5.26 -17.52 -8.27
N GLU A 52 5.27 -17.51 -9.58
CA GLU A 52 4.04 -17.32 -10.37
C GLU A 52 3.01 -18.41 -10.09
N ASP A 53 3.43 -19.67 -10.06
CA ASP A 53 2.56 -20.84 -9.94
C ASP A 53 2.50 -21.43 -8.53
N TYR A 54 3.43 -21.05 -7.65
CA TYR A 54 3.52 -21.60 -6.27
C TYR A 54 4.13 -20.58 -5.29
N PRO A 55 3.91 -20.75 -3.96
CA PRO A 55 2.95 -21.66 -3.39
C PRO A 55 1.52 -21.25 -3.72
N THR A 56 0.62 -22.20 -3.74
CA THR A 56 -0.81 -21.91 -3.64
C THR A 56 -1.17 -21.76 -2.17
N PHE A 57 -2.00 -20.78 -1.84
CA PHE A 57 -2.46 -20.57 -0.47
C PHE A 57 -3.96 -20.85 -0.33
N PRO A 58 -4.37 -21.43 0.80
CA PRO A 58 -5.78 -21.70 1.06
C PRO A 58 -6.55 -20.42 1.36
N CYS A 59 -7.83 -20.41 1.00
CA CYS A 59 -8.78 -19.38 1.39
C CYS A 59 -10.10 -20.03 1.84
N ALA A 60 -10.25 -20.25 3.13
CA ALA A 60 -11.50 -20.67 3.75
C ALA A 60 -12.25 -19.42 4.23
N HIS A 61 -12.85 -18.69 3.29
CA HIS A 61 -13.50 -17.39 3.48
C HIS A 61 -12.58 -16.30 4.10
N GLY A 62 -11.27 -16.51 4.08
CA GLY A 62 -10.29 -15.56 4.62
C GLY A 62 -9.00 -16.23 5.05
N PHE A 63 -8.10 -15.39 5.58
CA PHE A 63 -6.90 -15.82 6.28
C PHE A 63 -7.28 -16.13 7.73
N ASN A 64 -6.98 -17.35 8.16
CA ASN A 64 -7.29 -17.84 9.51
C ASN A 64 -6.00 -18.32 10.17
N TYR A 65 -5.64 -17.74 11.31
CA TYR A 65 -4.47 -18.15 12.10
C TYR A 65 -4.78 -18.02 13.59
N GLY A 66 -5.01 -19.13 14.28
CA GLY A 66 -5.50 -19.12 15.66
C GLY A 66 -6.84 -18.37 15.76
N SER A 67 -6.89 -17.34 16.60
CA SER A 67 -8.07 -16.48 16.75
C SER A 67 -8.12 -15.32 15.75
N LEU A 68 -7.06 -15.10 14.96
CA LEU A 68 -7.01 -14.02 13.98
C LEU A 68 -7.72 -14.43 12.70
N HIS A 69 -8.66 -13.61 12.27
CA HIS A 69 -9.39 -13.78 11.02
C HIS A 69 -9.36 -12.50 10.18
N VAL A 70 -8.94 -12.62 8.91
CA VAL A 70 -9.06 -11.55 7.90
C VAL A 70 -9.98 -12.06 6.80
N GLY A 71 -11.20 -11.56 6.75
CA GLY A 71 -12.24 -12.01 5.83
C GLY A 71 -11.87 -11.86 4.35
N CYS A 72 -12.42 -12.76 3.53
CA CYS A 72 -12.32 -12.72 2.08
C CYS A 72 -13.67 -13.06 1.46
N HIS A 73 -13.91 -12.59 0.23
CA HIS A 73 -15.11 -12.92 -0.54
C HIS A 73 -14.97 -14.31 -1.19
N GLY A 74 -16.08 -14.84 -1.73
CA GLY A 74 -16.13 -16.18 -2.32
C GLY A 74 -15.35 -16.27 -3.65
N HIS A 75 -14.48 -17.26 -3.76
CA HIS A 75 -13.76 -17.65 -4.97
C HIS A 75 -13.18 -19.07 -4.81
N GLY A 76 -12.60 -19.61 -5.87
CA GLY A 76 -11.92 -20.92 -5.81
C GLY A 76 -10.72 -20.90 -4.84
N SER A 77 -10.34 -22.09 -4.35
CA SER A 77 -9.22 -22.26 -3.40
C SER A 77 -8.65 -23.69 -3.53
N PRO A 78 -7.33 -23.87 -3.39
CA PRO A 78 -6.27 -22.85 -3.23
C PRO A 78 -5.98 -22.09 -4.53
N LEU A 79 -5.33 -20.93 -4.43
CA LEU A 79 -4.99 -20.10 -5.58
C LEU A 79 -3.48 -19.88 -5.71
N PRO A 80 -2.91 -19.90 -6.93
CA PRO A 80 -1.61 -19.30 -7.24
C PRO A 80 -1.74 -17.79 -7.41
N LEU A 81 -0.63 -17.09 -7.71
CA LEU A 81 -0.54 -15.64 -7.70
C LEU A 81 -1.54 -14.94 -8.64
N VAL A 82 -1.56 -15.32 -9.92
CA VAL A 82 -2.35 -14.58 -10.93
C VAL A 82 -3.86 -14.66 -10.63
N PRO A 83 -4.46 -15.85 -10.38
CA PRO A 83 -5.83 -15.93 -9.90
C PRO A 83 -6.08 -15.21 -8.58
N ALA A 84 -5.11 -15.19 -7.65
CA ALA A 84 -5.25 -14.48 -6.38
C ALA A 84 -5.32 -12.97 -6.56
N ILE A 85 -4.59 -12.40 -7.54
CA ILE A 85 -4.70 -10.99 -7.93
C ILE A 85 -6.07 -10.75 -8.58
N ALA A 86 -6.45 -11.57 -9.56
CA ALA A 86 -7.69 -11.42 -10.32
C ALA A 86 -8.95 -11.46 -9.43
N THR A 87 -8.96 -12.34 -8.43
CA THR A 87 -10.04 -12.45 -7.44
C THR A 87 -9.83 -11.56 -6.23
N SER A 88 -8.74 -10.79 -6.17
CA SER A 88 -8.41 -9.96 -5.01
C SER A 88 -8.40 -10.71 -3.68
N CYS A 89 -7.85 -11.94 -3.65
CA CYS A 89 -7.86 -12.80 -2.48
C CYS A 89 -7.08 -12.20 -1.29
N ASN A 90 -7.78 -11.86 -0.21
CA ASN A 90 -7.13 -11.36 1.00
C ASN A 90 -6.25 -12.41 1.67
N SER A 91 -6.73 -13.65 1.71
CA SER A 91 -6.00 -14.75 2.34
C SER A 91 -4.64 -14.97 1.69
N TYR A 92 -4.56 -14.96 0.36
CA TYR A 92 -3.31 -15.15 -0.37
C TYR A 92 -2.23 -14.15 0.07
N PHE A 93 -2.59 -12.87 0.11
CA PHE A 93 -1.64 -11.80 0.46
C PHE A 93 -1.29 -11.80 1.94
N CYS A 94 -2.22 -12.16 2.82
CA CYS A 94 -1.92 -12.37 4.23
C CYS A 94 -0.93 -13.52 4.45
N TRP A 95 -1.11 -14.66 3.77
CA TRP A 95 -0.16 -15.78 3.83
C TRP A 95 1.20 -15.40 3.28
N GLY A 96 1.26 -14.64 2.18
CA GLY A 96 2.51 -14.11 1.62
C GLY A 96 3.27 -13.26 2.62
N LEU A 97 2.59 -12.28 3.25
CA LEU A 97 3.21 -11.43 4.26
C LEU A 97 3.62 -12.23 5.51
N PHE A 98 2.75 -13.10 6.01
CA PHE A 98 3.07 -13.95 7.16
C PHE A 98 4.30 -14.82 6.89
N ARG A 99 4.39 -15.40 5.69
CA ARG A 99 5.54 -16.22 5.27
C ARG A 99 6.81 -15.38 5.21
N MET A 100 6.76 -14.16 4.64
CA MET A 100 7.89 -13.24 4.63
C MET A 100 8.39 -12.94 6.04
N PHE A 101 7.49 -12.57 6.96
CA PHE A 101 7.87 -12.23 8.34
C PHE A 101 8.29 -13.43 9.19
N SER A 102 7.97 -14.65 8.75
CA SER A 102 8.37 -15.89 9.40
C SER A 102 9.65 -16.49 8.80
N ASP A 103 10.16 -15.91 7.71
CA ASP A 103 11.36 -16.42 7.06
C ASP A 103 12.61 -16.10 7.89
N LYS A 104 13.35 -17.14 8.23
CA LYS A 104 14.57 -17.05 9.05
C LYS A 104 15.67 -16.19 8.41
N LYS A 105 15.62 -15.97 7.08
CA LYS A 105 16.62 -15.13 6.39
C LYS A 105 16.65 -13.70 6.89
N TYR A 106 15.55 -13.19 7.41
CA TYR A 106 15.49 -11.82 7.97
C TYR A 106 15.92 -11.74 9.43
N GLY A 107 15.89 -12.85 10.17
CA GLY A 107 16.31 -12.96 11.57
C GLY A 107 15.33 -12.32 12.57
N SER A 108 14.59 -11.28 12.19
CA SER A 108 13.63 -10.58 13.08
C SER A 108 12.50 -9.91 12.28
N PRO A 109 11.33 -9.66 12.91
CA PRO A 109 10.26 -8.87 12.30
C PRO A 109 10.69 -7.45 11.93
N GLN A 110 11.62 -6.85 12.70
CA GLN A 110 12.18 -5.52 12.44
C GLN A 110 12.98 -5.47 11.14
N ASN A 111 13.75 -6.52 10.86
CA ASN A 111 14.48 -6.64 9.59
C ASN A 111 13.51 -6.92 8.43
N ALA A 112 12.54 -7.82 8.62
CA ALA A 112 11.54 -8.14 7.61
C ALA A 112 10.75 -6.89 7.17
N ILE A 113 10.28 -6.06 8.12
CA ILE A 113 9.56 -4.82 7.78
C ILE A 113 10.47 -3.79 7.12
N THR A 114 11.76 -3.79 7.43
CA THR A 114 12.73 -2.88 6.81
C THR A 114 12.91 -3.24 5.33
N VAL A 115 13.16 -4.50 5.02
CA VAL A 115 13.26 -4.98 3.63
C VAL A 115 11.95 -4.75 2.89
N TRP A 116 10.80 -5.11 3.49
CA TRP A 116 9.49 -4.85 2.91
C TRP A 116 9.29 -3.36 2.59
N LYS A 117 9.65 -2.47 3.52
CA LYS A 117 9.54 -1.03 3.31
C LYS A 117 10.44 -0.53 2.18
N ASP A 118 11.65 -1.04 2.06
CA ASP A 118 12.58 -0.65 0.99
C ASP A 118 11.99 -0.98 -0.39
N HIS A 119 11.31 -2.13 -0.51
CA HIS A 119 10.53 -2.46 -1.70
C HIS A 119 9.38 -1.48 -1.94
N MET A 120 8.63 -1.10 -0.90
CA MET A 120 7.56 -0.11 -1.06
C MET A 120 8.09 1.25 -1.51
N VAL A 121 9.22 1.67 -0.95
CA VAL A 121 9.90 2.93 -1.36
C VAL A 121 10.37 2.85 -2.81
N SER A 122 10.96 1.75 -3.24
CA SER A 122 11.40 1.57 -4.64
C SER A 122 10.23 1.62 -5.64
N GLN A 123 9.02 1.28 -5.19
CA GLN A 123 7.78 1.32 -5.97
C GLN A 123 7.05 2.69 -5.91
N GLY A 124 7.63 3.70 -5.26
CA GLY A 124 7.07 5.05 -5.23
C GLY A 124 6.22 5.39 -4.01
N PHE A 125 6.25 4.58 -2.94
CA PHE A 125 5.46 4.82 -1.72
C PHE A 125 6.29 5.42 -0.59
N GLY A 126 5.63 6.17 0.30
CA GLY A 126 6.24 6.66 1.54
C GLY A 126 7.07 7.93 1.41
N TYR A 127 7.19 8.50 0.23
CA TYR A 127 7.85 9.79 -0.04
C TYR A 127 7.08 10.59 -1.10
N ARG A 128 7.46 11.83 -1.32
CA ARG A 128 6.91 12.66 -2.39
C ARG A 128 7.56 12.26 -3.70
N LEU A 129 6.77 11.99 -4.74
CA LEU A 129 7.28 11.61 -6.06
C LEU A 129 8.02 12.77 -6.75
N GLY A 130 7.79 13.99 -6.29
CA GLY A 130 8.43 15.19 -6.83
C GLY A 130 7.66 15.81 -8.01
N THR A 131 6.32 15.70 -7.99
CA THR A 131 5.49 16.38 -8.99
C THR A 131 5.69 17.88 -8.96
N ASP A 132 5.51 18.53 -10.09
CA ASP A 132 5.52 20.00 -10.24
C ASP A 132 4.28 20.69 -9.65
N LEU A 133 3.31 19.93 -9.13
CA LEU A 133 2.14 20.45 -8.44
C LEU A 133 2.40 20.67 -6.94
N PRO A 134 1.96 21.80 -6.36
CA PRO A 134 2.17 22.10 -4.95
C PRO A 134 1.31 21.25 -4.03
N GLY A 135 1.82 20.95 -2.82
CA GLY A 135 1.05 20.31 -1.75
C GLY A 135 1.07 18.78 -1.77
N GLU A 136 1.93 18.17 -2.58
CA GLU A 136 2.09 16.73 -2.62
C GLU A 136 2.36 16.14 -1.23
N GLN A 137 1.62 15.08 -0.88
CA GLN A 137 1.79 14.33 0.35
C GLN A 137 2.61 13.06 0.10
N ARG A 138 3.38 12.66 1.13
CA ARG A 138 4.24 11.47 1.04
C ARG A 138 3.52 10.15 1.33
N GLY A 139 2.26 10.21 1.84
CA GLY A 139 1.63 9.04 2.41
C GLY A 139 2.33 8.53 3.67
N LEU A 140 2.07 7.29 4.04
CA LEU A 140 2.71 6.61 5.18
C LEU A 140 3.00 5.15 4.83
N ILE A 141 4.26 4.77 4.91
CA ILE A 141 4.70 3.38 4.93
C ILE A 141 5.38 3.16 6.28
N PRO A 142 4.83 2.30 7.15
CA PRO A 142 5.37 2.07 8.49
C PRO A 142 6.75 1.40 8.45
N ASN A 143 7.51 1.57 9.52
CA ASN A 143 8.83 0.97 9.71
C ASN A 143 8.94 0.30 11.09
N ALA A 144 10.08 -0.34 11.35
CA ALA A 144 10.32 -1.01 12.63
C ALA A 144 10.12 -0.06 13.84
N LYS A 145 10.68 1.16 13.78
CA LYS A 145 10.54 2.15 14.86
C LYS A 145 9.08 2.53 15.16
N PHE A 146 8.25 2.59 14.10
CA PHE A 146 6.82 2.86 14.25
C PHE A 146 6.14 1.76 15.07
N TYR A 147 6.38 0.50 14.72
CA TYR A 147 5.77 -0.64 15.43
C TYR A 147 6.40 -0.87 16.80
N ASP A 148 7.71 -0.70 16.96
CA ASP A 148 8.36 -0.80 18.27
C ASP A 148 7.78 0.21 19.26
N LYS A 149 7.50 1.44 18.82
CA LYS A 149 6.84 2.45 19.64
C LYS A 149 5.39 2.07 19.96
N ALA A 150 4.63 1.61 18.97
CA ALA A 150 3.22 1.28 19.12
C ALA A 150 3.00 0.05 20.02
N TYR A 151 3.85 -0.96 19.89
CA TYR A 151 3.71 -2.26 20.56
C TYR A 151 4.82 -2.56 21.56
N ARG A 152 5.61 -1.54 21.97
CA ARG A 152 6.71 -1.67 22.95
C ARG A 152 7.72 -2.76 22.57
N GLY A 153 8.00 -2.93 21.28
CA GLY A 153 8.90 -3.93 20.75
C GLY A 153 8.32 -5.36 20.65
N SER A 154 7.10 -5.58 21.13
CA SER A 154 6.44 -6.90 21.10
C SER A 154 5.42 -6.99 19.97
N TRP A 155 5.91 -7.27 18.75
CA TRP A 155 5.08 -7.42 17.56
C TRP A 155 5.70 -8.41 16.57
N ASN A 156 4.88 -8.92 15.66
CA ASN A 156 5.29 -9.88 14.63
C ASN A 156 4.44 -9.70 13.35
N GLY A 157 4.60 -10.58 12.36
CA GLY A 157 3.85 -10.52 11.11
C GLY A 157 2.34 -10.60 11.27
N LEU A 158 1.83 -11.28 12.31
CA LEU A 158 0.39 -11.32 12.57
C LEU A 158 -0.13 -10.00 13.12
N THR A 159 0.67 -9.31 13.94
CA THR A 159 0.32 -7.99 14.48
C THR A 159 0.08 -6.97 13.36
N VAL A 160 0.86 -7.05 12.29
CA VAL A 160 0.85 -6.10 11.17
C VAL A 160 0.14 -6.66 9.92
N ILE A 161 -0.60 -7.75 10.04
CA ILE A 161 -1.14 -8.50 8.91
C ILE A 161 -2.01 -7.66 7.96
N SER A 162 -2.66 -6.60 8.46
CA SER A 162 -3.52 -5.71 7.67
C SER A 162 -2.78 -4.99 6.55
N ILE A 163 -1.46 -4.79 6.69
CA ILE A 163 -0.66 -4.16 5.62
C ILE A 163 -0.60 -5.03 4.36
N ALA A 164 -0.80 -6.35 4.48
CA ALA A 164 -0.83 -7.27 3.35
C ALA A 164 -1.89 -6.92 2.30
N ILE A 165 -2.98 -6.32 2.74
CA ILE A 165 -4.14 -5.95 1.92
C ILE A 165 -4.31 -4.44 1.75
N GLY A 166 -3.23 -3.66 2.03
CA GLY A 166 -3.22 -2.21 1.88
C GLY A 166 -4.10 -1.48 2.90
N GLN A 167 -4.26 -2.04 4.08
CA GLN A 167 -4.97 -1.47 5.23
C GLN A 167 -4.03 -1.29 6.43
N GLY A 168 -4.60 -1.07 7.61
CA GLY A 168 -3.81 -0.76 8.80
C GLY A 168 -3.18 0.63 8.70
N GLU A 169 -1.89 0.71 8.90
CA GLU A 169 -1.16 1.97 8.99
C GLU A 169 -0.68 2.53 7.64
N ILE A 170 -0.97 1.84 6.53
CA ILE A 170 -0.56 2.30 5.19
C ILE A 170 -1.48 3.42 4.71
N LEU A 171 -0.86 4.51 4.26
CA LEU A 171 -1.54 5.59 3.54
C LEU A 171 -0.79 5.90 2.25
N ALA A 172 -1.52 5.98 1.15
CA ALA A 172 -0.99 6.38 -0.16
C ALA A 172 -1.85 7.47 -0.79
N THR A 173 -1.24 8.32 -1.59
CA THR A 173 -2.00 9.26 -2.42
C THR A 173 -2.52 8.54 -3.67
N PRO A 174 -3.64 8.99 -4.28
CA PRO A 174 -4.08 8.48 -5.56
C PRO A 174 -2.99 8.55 -6.64
N LEU A 175 -2.15 9.59 -6.61
CA LEU A 175 -1.01 9.71 -7.53
C LEU A 175 0.00 8.57 -7.33
N GLN A 176 0.34 8.19 -6.10
CA GLN A 176 1.24 7.06 -5.84
C GLN A 176 0.67 5.74 -6.35
N ILE A 177 -0.63 5.53 -6.21
CA ILE A 177 -1.31 4.33 -6.75
C ILE A 177 -1.29 4.34 -8.28
N ALA A 178 -1.57 5.49 -8.92
CA ALA A 178 -1.46 5.64 -10.37
C ALA A 178 -0.03 5.39 -10.87
N ASN A 179 0.97 5.91 -10.12
CA ASN A 179 2.38 5.69 -10.41
C ASN A 179 2.78 4.21 -10.33
N LEU A 180 2.24 3.45 -9.38
CA LEU A 180 2.43 1.99 -9.34
C LEU A 180 1.92 1.34 -10.63
N GLY A 181 0.73 1.72 -11.10
CA GLY A 181 0.20 1.24 -12.39
C GLY A 181 1.11 1.59 -13.56
N ALA A 182 1.62 2.81 -13.62
CA ALA A 182 2.58 3.26 -14.64
C ALA A 182 3.89 2.47 -14.56
N THR A 183 4.41 2.23 -13.35
CA THR A 183 5.63 1.45 -13.12
C THR A 183 5.50 0.02 -13.65
N ILE A 184 4.37 -0.62 -13.39
CA ILE A 184 4.09 -1.98 -13.90
C ILE A 184 3.98 -1.98 -15.42
N ALA A 185 3.23 -1.03 -15.99
CA ALA A 185 3.07 -0.90 -17.44
C ALA A 185 4.40 -0.64 -18.16
N ASN A 186 5.29 0.12 -17.53
CA ASN A 186 6.64 0.44 -18.04
C ASN A 186 7.70 -0.61 -17.62
N ARG A 187 7.30 -1.79 -17.21
CA ARG A 187 8.22 -2.90 -16.89
C ARG A 187 9.24 -2.57 -15.79
N GLY A 188 8.82 -1.86 -14.74
CA GLY A 188 9.60 -1.66 -13.53
C GLY A 188 10.21 -0.27 -13.35
N HIS A 189 9.89 0.70 -14.20
CA HIS A 189 10.32 2.09 -13.99
C HIS A 189 9.18 3.08 -14.13
N PHE A 190 9.32 4.24 -13.50
CA PHE A 190 8.41 5.36 -13.68
C PHE A 190 9.18 6.66 -13.97
N ILE A 191 8.50 7.56 -14.63
CA ILE A 191 8.96 8.94 -14.82
C ILE A 191 8.25 9.77 -13.76
N THR A 192 8.97 10.71 -13.11
CA THR A 192 8.35 11.62 -12.15
C THR A 192 7.08 12.25 -12.74
N PRO A 193 5.92 12.06 -12.11
CA PRO A 193 4.67 12.65 -12.61
C PRO A 193 4.77 14.17 -12.70
N HIS A 194 4.41 14.73 -13.85
CA HIS A 194 4.46 16.18 -14.10
C HIS A 194 3.34 16.59 -15.05
N VAL A 195 2.94 17.84 -15.02
CA VAL A 195 1.92 18.44 -15.91
C VAL A 195 2.52 19.48 -16.85
N VAL A 196 3.73 19.97 -16.56
CA VAL A 196 4.45 20.91 -17.40
C VAL A 196 5.63 20.16 -18.08
N LYS A 197 5.75 20.37 -19.42
CA LYS A 197 6.89 19.84 -20.18
C LYS A 197 8.09 20.77 -20.03
#